data_c3e54b14c6f378c6f0d74bb9c4255eeb
#
_entry.id   c3e54b14c6f378c6f0d74bb9c4255eeb
#
_cell.length_a   1.000
_cell.length_b   1.000
_cell.length_c   1.000
_cell.angle_alpha   90.00
_cell.angle_beta   90.00
_cell.angle_gamma   90.00
#
_symmetry.space_group_name_H-M   'P 1'
#
loop_
_entity.id
_entity.type
_entity.pdbx_description
1 polymer ?
#
loop_
_entity_poly.entity_id
_entity_poly.type
_entity_poly.pdbx_seq_one_letter_code
_entity_poly.pdbx_strand_id
1 'polypeptide(L)'
;ALGRTLRGNLIYYVCLASAIQRTGAPVSTMIIGTLPVVLPVFANLLYSQRDGKLPWRRLFPALICIAVGLICVNVAELRQGLPNFSPWRYGSGIALALGSVVCWAWYALRNARWLRENPHQPPMMWATAQALVTLPVSLAGYLAACAWLHGQQAGFPLPFGPRPAVFITLMLAIAVLCSWVGALCWNIASQRLPTVILGPLIVFETLA
;
A
#
# COMPACT_ATOMS: atom_id res chain seq x y z
N ALA A 1 -11.30 11.66 -11.78
CA ALA A 1 -10.62 10.38 -11.54
C ALA A 1 -9.35 10.60 -10.71
N LEU A 2 -8.38 11.39 -11.20
CA LEU A 2 -7.06 11.58 -10.60
C LEU A 2 -7.10 12.03 -9.12
N GLY A 3 -7.93 13.02 -8.76
CA GLY A 3 -8.01 13.52 -7.39
C GLY A 3 -8.59 12.53 -6.37
N ARG A 4 -9.43 11.58 -6.78
CA ARG A 4 -9.94 10.50 -5.91
C ARG A 4 -8.90 9.42 -5.71
N THR A 5 -8.17 9.09 -6.76
CA THR A 5 -7.06 8.13 -6.74
C THR A 5 -5.93 8.62 -5.84
N LEU A 6 -5.60 9.92 -5.96
CA LEU A 6 -4.60 10.57 -5.14
C LEU A 6 -4.94 10.52 -3.63
N ARG A 7 -6.19 10.87 -3.27
CA ARG A 7 -6.63 10.83 -1.86
C ARG A 7 -6.51 9.43 -1.26
N GLY A 8 -6.96 8.40 -1.98
CA GLY A 8 -6.87 7.02 -1.51
C GLY A 8 -5.42 6.57 -1.27
N ASN A 9 -4.52 6.91 -2.18
CA ASN A 9 -3.10 6.56 -2.08
C ASN A 9 -2.38 7.34 -0.95
N LEU A 10 -2.61 8.65 -0.83
CA LEU A 10 -2.03 9.45 0.25
C LEU A 10 -2.51 9.03 1.63
N ILE A 11 -3.83 8.83 1.79
CA ILE A 11 -4.41 8.36 3.06
C ILE A 11 -3.82 6.99 3.43
N TYR A 12 -3.66 6.10 2.44
CA TYR A 12 -2.99 4.82 2.64
C TYR A 12 -1.61 4.99 3.28
N TYR A 13 -0.73 5.81 2.68
CA TYR A 13 0.63 6.00 3.20
C TYR A 13 0.66 6.66 4.58
N VAL A 14 -0.18 7.64 4.83
CA VAL A 14 -0.29 8.30 6.14
C VAL A 14 -0.77 7.31 7.21
N CYS A 15 -1.80 6.53 6.91
CA CYS A 15 -2.30 5.50 7.81
C CYS A 15 -1.26 4.42 8.07
N LEU A 16 -0.57 3.95 7.02
CA LEU A 16 0.48 2.93 7.14
C LEU A 16 1.67 3.42 7.96
N ALA A 17 2.21 4.59 7.66
CA ALA A 17 3.33 5.16 8.41
C ALA A 17 2.96 5.38 9.88
N SER A 18 1.75 5.87 10.15
CA SER A 18 1.25 6.05 11.53
C SER A 18 1.01 4.72 12.24
N ALA A 19 0.59 3.67 11.53
CA ALA A 19 0.44 2.33 12.07
C ALA A 19 1.80 1.76 12.47
N ILE A 20 2.81 1.82 11.58
CA ILE A 20 4.18 1.33 11.83
C ILE A 20 4.79 2.00 13.07
N GLN A 21 4.58 3.30 13.25
CA GLN A 21 5.08 4.03 14.42
C GLN A 21 4.41 3.59 15.73
N ARG A 22 3.22 3.01 15.68
CA ARG A 22 2.42 2.60 16.85
C ARG A 22 2.53 1.13 17.20
N THR A 23 2.57 0.24 16.19
CA THR A 23 2.58 -1.23 16.37
C THR A 23 3.90 -1.88 15.97
N GLY A 24 4.80 -1.10 15.35
CA GLY A 24 6.01 -1.64 14.73
C GLY A 24 5.78 -2.11 13.28
N ALA A 25 6.89 -2.29 12.56
CA ALA A 25 6.86 -2.71 11.16
C ALA A 25 6.26 -4.12 10.97
N PRO A 26 6.60 -5.13 11.80
CA PRO A 26 6.11 -6.51 11.61
C PRO A 26 4.58 -6.58 11.58
N VAL A 27 3.91 -6.05 12.60
CA VAL A 27 2.44 -6.12 12.72
C VAL A 27 1.75 -5.37 11.60
N SER A 28 2.23 -4.17 11.25
CA SER A 28 1.66 -3.38 10.16
C SER A 28 1.83 -4.07 8.81
N THR A 29 3.00 -4.64 8.54
CA THR A 29 3.30 -5.38 7.30
C THR A 29 2.41 -6.62 7.16
N MET A 30 2.17 -7.32 8.25
CA MET A 30 1.27 -8.47 8.27
C MET A 30 -0.17 -8.12 7.92
N ILE A 31 -0.68 -7.02 8.47
CA ILE A 31 -2.02 -6.55 8.16
C ILE A 31 -2.11 -6.17 6.67
N ILE A 32 -1.11 -5.49 6.13
CA ILE A 32 -1.01 -5.19 4.70
C ILE A 32 -0.90 -6.46 3.85
N GLY A 33 -0.19 -7.47 4.34
CA GLY A 33 -0.09 -8.80 3.73
C GLY A 33 -1.44 -9.51 3.55
N THR A 34 -2.54 -9.00 4.12
CA THR A 34 -3.89 -9.50 3.84
C THR A 34 -4.45 -9.02 2.49
N LEU A 35 -3.83 -8.04 1.83
CA LEU A 35 -4.29 -7.49 0.54
C LEU A 35 -4.54 -8.54 -0.55
N PRO A 36 -3.70 -9.56 -0.73
CA PRO A 36 -3.95 -10.64 -1.69
C PRO A 36 -5.26 -11.39 -1.47
N VAL A 37 -5.75 -11.42 -0.22
CA VAL A 37 -7.06 -12.02 0.15
C VAL A 37 -8.18 -11.00 -0.03
N VAL A 38 -7.94 -9.80 0.48
CA VAL A 38 -8.94 -8.72 0.51
C VAL A 38 -9.33 -8.27 -0.90
N LEU A 39 -8.36 -8.11 -1.80
CA LEU A 39 -8.59 -7.60 -3.14
C LEU A 39 -9.49 -8.50 -4.00
N PRO A 40 -9.24 -9.82 -4.13
CA PRO A 40 -10.11 -10.72 -4.88
C PRO A 40 -11.51 -10.83 -4.29
N VAL A 41 -11.63 -10.81 -2.95
CA VAL A 41 -12.93 -10.83 -2.26
C VAL A 41 -13.73 -9.59 -2.63
N PHE A 42 -13.17 -8.40 -2.47
CA PHE A 42 -13.84 -7.15 -2.83
C PHE A 42 -14.09 -7.04 -4.35
N ALA A 43 -13.15 -7.48 -5.18
CA ALA A 43 -13.35 -7.51 -6.63
C ALA A 43 -14.53 -8.41 -7.01
N ASN A 44 -14.61 -9.60 -6.42
CA ASN A 44 -15.69 -10.55 -6.69
C ASN A 44 -17.05 -10.06 -6.16
N LEU A 45 -17.08 -9.32 -5.04
CA LEU A 45 -18.30 -8.75 -4.49
C LEU A 45 -18.79 -7.52 -5.29
N LEU A 46 -17.88 -6.62 -5.66
CA LEU A 46 -18.24 -5.32 -6.24
C LEU A 46 -18.33 -5.33 -7.77
N TYR A 47 -17.56 -6.19 -8.44
CA TYR A 47 -17.41 -6.17 -9.90
C TYR A 47 -17.80 -7.47 -10.60
N SER A 48 -18.37 -8.46 -9.87
CA SER A 48 -18.74 -9.76 -10.40
C SER A 48 -19.70 -9.75 -11.60
N GLN A 49 -20.49 -8.69 -11.75
CA GLN A 49 -21.45 -8.58 -12.86
C GLN A 49 -20.80 -8.18 -14.19
N ARG A 50 -19.61 -7.56 -14.17
CA ARG A 50 -18.90 -7.07 -15.37
C ARG A 50 -17.67 -7.88 -15.73
N ASP A 51 -16.89 -8.27 -14.72
CA ASP A 51 -15.58 -8.93 -14.91
C ASP A 51 -15.69 -10.48 -14.86
N GLY A 52 -16.92 -11.00 -14.71
CA GLY A 52 -17.17 -12.44 -14.51
C GLY A 52 -16.99 -12.83 -13.03
N LYS A 53 -17.84 -13.75 -12.58
CA LYS A 53 -17.71 -14.35 -11.24
C LYS A 53 -16.65 -15.42 -11.27
N LEU A 54 -15.56 -15.24 -10.53
CA LEU A 54 -14.74 -16.40 -10.18
C LEU A 54 -15.54 -17.26 -9.19
N PRO A 55 -15.72 -18.57 -9.48
CA PRO A 55 -16.41 -19.44 -8.55
C PRO A 55 -15.63 -19.50 -7.24
N TRP A 56 -16.30 -19.20 -6.14
CA TRP A 56 -15.73 -19.20 -4.79
C TRP A 56 -14.98 -20.51 -4.46
N ARG A 57 -15.40 -21.62 -5.06
CA ARG A 57 -14.72 -22.92 -4.92
C ARG A 57 -13.26 -22.92 -5.38
N ARG A 58 -12.90 -22.11 -6.38
CA ARG A 58 -11.51 -21.98 -6.88
C ARG A 58 -10.70 -20.96 -6.10
N LEU A 59 -11.37 -19.94 -5.57
CA LEU A 59 -10.72 -18.89 -4.81
C LEU A 59 -10.44 -19.30 -3.36
N PHE A 60 -11.37 -20.06 -2.76
CA PHE A 60 -11.35 -20.40 -1.33
C PHE A 60 -10.08 -21.15 -0.87
N PRO A 61 -9.56 -22.18 -1.59
CA PRO A 61 -8.33 -22.85 -1.19
C PRO A 61 -7.12 -21.92 -1.13
N ALA A 62 -6.97 -21.05 -2.14
CA ALA A 62 -5.88 -20.07 -2.18
C ALA A 62 -5.99 -19.07 -1.02
N LEU A 63 -7.21 -18.59 -0.74
CA LEU A 63 -7.47 -17.67 0.37
C LEU A 63 -7.17 -18.31 1.73
N ILE A 64 -7.51 -19.59 1.91
CA ILE A 64 -7.20 -20.33 3.15
C ILE A 64 -5.68 -20.46 3.31
N CYS A 65 -4.95 -20.87 2.28
CA CYS A 65 -3.49 -20.99 2.34
C CYS A 65 -2.83 -19.67 2.73
N ILE A 66 -3.27 -18.55 2.12
CA ILE A 66 -2.76 -17.22 2.45
C ILE A 66 -3.12 -16.84 3.88
N ALA A 67 -4.36 -17.06 4.31
CA ALA A 67 -4.81 -16.74 5.67
C ALA A 67 -4.03 -17.56 6.72
N VAL A 68 -3.81 -18.85 6.49
CA VAL A 68 -3.02 -19.72 7.38
C VAL A 68 -1.57 -19.23 7.46
N GLY A 69 -0.94 -18.92 6.32
CA GLY A 69 0.41 -18.36 6.29
C GLY A 69 0.51 -17.07 7.09
N LEU A 70 -0.43 -16.14 6.90
CA LEU A 70 -0.51 -14.90 7.66
C LEU A 70 -0.68 -15.14 9.17
N ILE A 71 -1.54 -16.07 9.58
CA ILE A 71 -1.74 -16.43 11.00
C ILE A 71 -0.43 -16.99 11.58
N CYS A 72 0.24 -17.89 10.88
CA CYS A 72 1.51 -18.48 11.33
C CYS A 72 2.58 -17.40 11.58
N VAL A 73 2.75 -16.48 10.65
CA VAL A 73 3.70 -15.37 10.77
C VAL A 73 3.31 -14.45 11.94
N ASN A 74 2.03 -14.08 12.06
CA ASN A 74 1.52 -13.27 13.17
C ASN A 74 1.78 -13.90 14.54
N VAL A 75 1.52 -15.19 14.68
CA VAL A 75 1.76 -15.91 15.92
C VAL A 75 3.25 -15.95 16.27
N ALA A 76 4.12 -16.15 15.27
CA ALA A 76 5.56 -16.14 15.47
C ALA A 76 6.08 -14.79 15.98
N GLU A 77 5.62 -13.69 15.40
CA GLU A 77 6.01 -12.33 15.80
C GLU A 77 5.49 -11.95 17.18
N LEU A 78 4.23 -12.26 17.49
CA LEU A 78 3.66 -12.00 18.83
C LEU A 78 4.39 -12.73 19.94
N ARG A 79 4.98 -13.90 19.65
CA ARG A 79 5.79 -14.66 20.63
C ARG A 79 7.13 -14.00 20.94
N GLN A 80 7.66 -13.14 20.08
CA GLN A 80 8.93 -12.45 20.31
C GLN A 80 8.81 -11.28 21.30
N GLY A 81 7.60 -10.94 21.74
CA GLY A 81 7.31 -9.90 22.71
C GLY A 81 7.31 -8.50 22.13
N LEU A 82 6.40 -7.68 22.63
CA LEU A 82 6.28 -6.26 22.22
C LEU A 82 6.88 -5.39 23.32
N PRO A 83 8.02 -4.71 23.09
CA PRO A 83 8.57 -3.77 24.05
C PRO A 83 7.60 -2.58 24.22
N ASN A 84 7.33 -2.19 25.47
CA ASN A 84 6.46 -1.05 25.84
C ASN A 84 5.02 -1.15 25.33
N PHE A 85 4.32 -2.25 25.64
CA PHE A 85 2.94 -2.49 25.25
C PHE A 85 1.97 -1.49 25.91
N SER A 86 1.41 -0.60 25.14
CA SER A 86 0.25 0.23 25.51
C SER A 86 -0.97 -0.23 24.70
N PRO A 87 -2.03 -0.77 25.34
CA PRO A 87 -3.19 -1.33 24.64
C PRO A 87 -3.86 -0.31 23.70
N TRP A 88 -3.95 0.95 24.12
CA TRP A 88 -4.54 2.02 23.32
C TRP A 88 -3.68 2.38 22.08
N ARG A 89 -2.38 2.50 22.27
CA ARG A 89 -1.44 2.79 21.18
C ARG A 89 -1.43 1.65 20.16
N TYR A 90 -1.41 0.43 20.64
CA TYR A 90 -1.42 -0.76 19.80
C TYR A 90 -2.76 -0.92 19.04
N GLY A 91 -3.90 -0.81 19.72
CA GLY A 91 -5.23 -0.90 19.12
C GLY A 91 -5.47 0.18 18.06
N SER A 92 -5.05 1.43 18.33
CA SER A 92 -5.13 2.50 17.33
C SER A 92 -4.22 2.27 16.13
N GLY A 93 -3.04 1.65 16.32
CA GLY A 93 -2.13 1.27 15.25
C GLY A 93 -2.74 0.19 14.34
N ILE A 94 -3.37 -0.85 14.93
CA ILE A 94 -4.11 -1.88 14.16
C ILE A 94 -5.24 -1.23 13.35
N ALA A 95 -6.03 -0.34 13.96
CA ALA A 95 -7.12 0.35 13.26
C ALA A 95 -6.61 1.16 12.06
N LEU A 96 -5.47 1.84 12.20
CA LEU A 96 -4.82 2.56 11.10
C LEU A 96 -4.30 1.62 10.02
N ALA A 97 -3.71 0.48 10.39
CA ALA A 97 -3.26 -0.52 9.42
C ALA A 97 -4.43 -1.11 8.62
N LEU A 98 -5.54 -1.45 9.28
CA LEU A 98 -6.77 -1.88 8.60
C LEU A 98 -7.34 -0.78 7.70
N GLY A 99 -7.35 0.45 8.16
CA GLY A 99 -7.72 1.62 7.35
C GLY A 99 -6.86 1.76 6.09
N SER A 100 -5.55 1.51 6.21
CA SER A 100 -4.64 1.54 5.06
C SER A 100 -4.98 0.44 4.04
N VAL A 101 -5.28 -0.78 4.49
CA VAL A 101 -5.72 -1.89 3.61
C VAL A 101 -6.98 -1.51 2.83
N VAL A 102 -7.98 -0.94 3.51
CA VAL A 102 -9.23 -0.49 2.87
C VAL A 102 -8.95 0.61 1.84
N CYS A 103 -8.16 1.62 2.20
CA CYS A 103 -7.80 2.72 1.29
C CYS A 103 -7.07 2.21 0.05
N TRP A 104 -6.09 1.31 0.22
CA TRP A 104 -5.33 0.76 -0.88
C TRP A 104 -6.18 -0.15 -1.78
N ALA A 105 -6.99 -1.03 -1.19
CA ALA A 105 -7.91 -1.89 -1.94
C ALA A 105 -8.91 -1.05 -2.77
N TRP A 106 -9.47 -0.01 -2.18
CA TRP A 106 -10.36 0.92 -2.87
C TRP A 106 -9.64 1.65 -4.03
N TYR A 107 -8.41 2.14 -3.78
CA TYR A 107 -7.57 2.75 -4.80
C TYR A 107 -7.30 1.78 -5.95
N ALA A 108 -6.80 0.58 -5.64
CA ALA A 108 -6.41 -0.42 -6.62
C ALA A 108 -7.59 -0.83 -7.53
N LEU A 109 -8.76 -1.09 -6.93
CA LEU A 109 -9.98 -1.47 -7.66
C LEU A 109 -10.48 -0.33 -8.56
N ARG A 110 -10.49 0.91 -8.06
CA ARG A 110 -10.91 2.08 -8.82
C ARG A 110 -9.95 2.42 -9.96
N ASN A 111 -8.66 2.29 -9.70
CA ASN A 111 -7.61 2.51 -10.70
C ASN A 111 -7.70 1.47 -11.83
N ALA A 112 -7.78 0.19 -11.49
CA ALA A 112 -7.92 -0.89 -12.45
C ALA A 112 -9.19 -0.74 -13.32
N ARG A 113 -10.31 -0.37 -12.69
CA ARG A 113 -11.55 -0.10 -13.41
C ARG A 113 -11.41 1.06 -14.40
N TRP A 114 -10.85 2.20 -13.94
CA TRP A 114 -10.67 3.36 -14.80
C TRP A 114 -9.78 3.06 -16.00
N LEU A 115 -8.69 2.33 -15.81
CA LEU A 115 -7.78 1.93 -16.88
C LEU A 115 -8.46 1.04 -17.92
N ARG A 116 -9.35 0.14 -17.51
CA ARG A 116 -10.11 -0.73 -18.42
C ARG A 116 -11.23 0.02 -19.15
N GLU A 117 -11.83 1.01 -18.50
CA GLU A 117 -12.83 1.90 -19.15
C GLU A 117 -12.18 2.86 -20.15
N ASN A 118 -10.85 3.07 -20.06
CA ASN A 118 -10.07 3.96 -20.92
C ASN A 118 -8.86 3.22 -21.57
N PRO A 119 -9.09 2.21 -22.42
CA PRO A 119 -8.02 1.38 -22.98
C PRO A 119 -7.06 2.15 -23.91
N HIS A 120 -7.48 3.28 -24.43
CA HIS A 120 -6.68 4.16 -25.29
C HIS A 120 -5.66 5.00 -24.51
N GLN A 121 -5.80 5.08 -23.19
CA GLN A 121 -4.83 5.81 -22.35
C GLN A 121 -3.60 4.94 -22.07
N PRO A 122 -2.40 5.38 -22.48
CA PRO A 122 -1.17 4.64 -22.21
C PRO A 122 -0.94 4.53 -20.69
N PRO A 123 -0.68 3.32 -20.16
CA PRO A 123 -0.40 3.11 -18.73
C PRO A 123 0.74 3.98 -18.20
N MET A 124 1.73 4.23 -19.05
CA MET A 124 2.86 5.10 -18.74
C MET A 124 2.45 6.55 -18.50
N MET A 125 1.61 7.11 -19.36
CA MET A 125 1.10 8.47 -19.16
C MET A 125 0.29 8.59 -17.87
N TRP A 126 -0.48 7.55 -17.55
CA TRP A 126 -1.27 7.52 -16.33
C TRP A 126 -0.39 7.42 -15.08
N ALA A 127 0.64 6.54 -15.07
CA ALA A 127 1.62 6.46 -13.99
C ALA A 127 2.36 7.80 -13.78
N THR A 128 2.80 8.42 -14.87
CA THR A 128 3.47 9.73 -14.82
C THR A 128 2.54 10.83 -14.30
N ALA A 129 1.28 10.86 -14.74
CA ALA A 129 0.29 11.82 -14.24
C ALA A 129 0.02 11.63 -12.74
N GLN A 130 -0.05 10.39 -12.26
CA GLN A 130 -0.17 10.08 -10.84
C GLN A 130 1.05 10.60 -10.05
N ALA A 131 2.26 10.35 -10.54
CA ALA A 131 3.49 10.82 -9.91
C ALA A 131 3.56 12.36 -9.83
N LEU A 132 3.27 13.05 -10.94
CA LEU A 132 3.30 14.50 -11.01
C LEU A 132 2.28 15.17 -10.09
N VAL A 133 1.08 14.61 -9.95
CA VAL A 133 0.06 15.16 -9.04
C VAL A 133 0.35 14.82 -7.57
N THR A 134 1.02 13.71 -7.30
CA THR A 134 1.38 13.29 -5.94
C THR A 134 2.59 14.09 -5.40
N LEU A 135 3.52 14.44 -6.27
CA LEU A 135 4.78 15.10 -5.92
C LEU A 135 4.59 16.37 -5.05
N PRO A 136 3.80 17.38 -5.47
CA PRO A 136 3.69 18.62 -4.69
C PRO A 136 3.06 18.38 -3.32
N VAL A 137 2.09 17.48 -3.21
CA VAL A 137 1.42 17.17 -1.94
C VAL A 137 2.36 16.41 -1.00
N SER A 138 3.11 15.44 -1.54
CA SER A 138 4.10 14.69 -0.76
C SER A 138 5.26 15.58 -0.32
N LEU A 139 5.73 16.48 -1.19
CA LEU A 139 6.78 17.44 -0.84
C LEU A 139 6.33 18.40 0.25
N ALA A 140 5.13 18.96 0.11
CA ALA A 140 4.56 19.85 1.13
C ALA A 140 4.39 19.13 2.47
N GLY A 141 3.88 17.89 2.45
CA GLY A 141 3.75 17.06 3.65
C GLY A 141 5.09 16.74 4.29
N TYR A 142 6.11 16.43 3.48
CA TYR A 142 7.47 16.18 3.97
C TYR A 142 8.10 17.42 4.63
N LEU A 143 8.00 18.58 3.99
CA LEU A 143 8.51 19.83 4.53
C LEU A 143 7.79 20.23 5.83
N ALA A 144 6.46 20.05 5.87
CA ALA A 144 5.68 20.30 7.09
C ALA A 144 6.08 19.35 8.23
N ALA A 145 6.30 18.08 7.94
CA ALA A 145 6.79 17.10 8.91
C ALA A 145 8.19 17.45 9.42
N CYS A 146 9.10 17.86 8.53
CA CYS A 146 10.43 18.31 8.90
C CYS A 146 10.39 19.56 9.80
N ALA A 147 9.55 20.53 9.48
CA ALA A 147 9.38 21.74 10.29
C ALA A 147 8.83 21.40 11.68
N TRP A 148 7.86 20.49 11.77
CA TRP A 148 7.30 20.05 13.04
C TRP A 148 8.31 19.26 13.90
N LEU A 149 9.05 18.34 13.29
CA LEU A 149 10.05 17.52 13.98
C LEU A 149 11.30 18.31 14.39
N HIS A 150 11.65 19.37 13.65
CA HIS A 150 12.79 20.22 13.99
C HIS A 150 12.65 20.83 15.40
N GLY A 151 11.43 21.14 15.81
CA GLY A 151 11.16 21.64 17.17
C GLY A 151 11.20 20.57 18.27
N GLN A 152 11.12 19.28 17.92
CA GLN A 152 11.03 18.19 18.89
C GLN A 152 12.32 17.35 19.02
N GLN A 153 13.14 17.31 17.99
CA GLN A 153 14.37 16.51 17.94
C GLN A 153 15.58 17.45 17.73
N ALA A 154 15.97 18.14 18.80
CA ALA A 154 17.18 18.93 18.78
C ALA A 154 18.40 18.02 18.58
N GLY A 155 19.05 18.09 17.42
CA GLY A 155 20.26 17.33 17.09
C GLY A 155 20.18 16.41 15.87
N PHE A 156 18.98 16.14 15.32
CA PHE A 156 18.89 15.41 14.06
C PHE A 156 18.95 16.36 12.87
N PRO A 157 19.88 16.21 11.91
CA PRO A 157 20.06 17.12 10.79
C PRO A 157 18.96 16.92 9.73
N LEU A 158 17.79 17.53 9.97
CA LEU A 158 16.71 17.62 9.00
C LEU A 158 17.06 18.64 7.90
N PRO A 159 16.62 18.46 6.63
CA PRO A 159 15.69 17.44 6.16
C PRO A 159 16.32 16.13 5.70
N PHE A 160 17.64 16.05 5.50
CA PHE A 160 18.25 14.92 4.76
C PHE A 160 18.98 13.92 5.66
N GLY A 161 18.99 14.15 6.98
CA GLY A 161 19.70 13.29 7.93
C GLY A 161 21.24 13.44 7.88
N PRO A 162 21.99 12.61 8.63
CA PRO A 162 23.45 12.72 8.77
C PRO A 162 24.23 12.37 7.50
N ARG A 163 23.59 11.74 6.50
CA ARG A 163 24.20 11.35 5.22
C ARG A 163 23.33 11.79 4.04
N PRO A 164 23.30 13.08 3.69
CA PRO A 164 22.40 13.63 2.68
C PRO A 164 22.49 12.96 1.30
N ALA A 165 23.70 12.70 0.83
CA ALA A 165 23.91 12.06 -0.47
C ALA A 165 23.31 10.64 -0.54
N VAL A 166 23.54 9.84 0.51
CA VAL A 166 22.97 8.49 0.60
C VAL A 166 21.44 8.55 0.66
N PHE A 167 20.89 9.44 1.47
CA PHE A 167 19.44 9.64 1.57
C PHE A 167 18.82 10.00 0.22
N ILE A 168 19.37 11.01 -0.48
CA ILE A 168 18.86 11.47 -1.77
C ILE A 168 18.95 10.35 -2.81
N THR A 169 20.08 9.65 -2.88
CA THR A 169 20.28 8.56 -3.85
C THR A 169 19.27 7.42 -3.62
N LEU A 170 19.09 6.99 -2.36
CA LEU A 170 18.12 5.96 -2.02
C LEU A 170 16.68 6.41 -2.29
N MET A 171 16.33 7.65 -1.98
CA MET A 171 15.00 8.19 -2.25
C MET A 171 14.71 8.28 -3.75
N LEU A 172 15.68 8.69 -4.56
CA LEU A 172 15.54 8.69 -6.01
C LEU A 172 15.40 7.27 -6.57
N ALA A 173 16.21 6.32 -6.09
CA ALA A 173 16.10 4.92 -6.50
C ALA A 173 14.71 4.35 -6.17
N ILE A 174 14.20 4.56 -4.95
CA ILE A 174 12.87 4.13 -4.53
C ILE A 174 11.78 4.83 -5.35
N ALA A 175 11.91 6.13 -5.58
CA ALA A 175 10.93 6.89 -6.35
C ALA A 175 10.81 6.39 -7.80
N VAL A 176 11.94 6.10 -8.44
CA VAL A 176 11.93 5.63 -9.84
C VAL A 176 11.57 4.15 -9.92
N LEU A 177 12.25 3.28 -9.18
CA LEU A 177 12.10 1.83 -9.33
C LEU A 177 10.83 1.31 -8.64
N CYS A 178 10.62 1.65 -7.38
CA CYS A 178 9.49 1.10 -6.61
C CYS A 178 8.19 1.87 -6.88
N SER A 179 8.25 3.21 -6.98
CA SER A 179 7.02 3.98 -7.15
C SER A 179 6.60 4.11 -8.60
N TRP A 180 7.45 4.65 -9.49
CA TRP A 180 7.04 4.90 -10.87
C TRP A 180 7.00 3.63 -11.72
N VAL A 181 8.06 2.81 -11.73
CA VAL A 181 8.09 1.54 -12.47
C VAL A 181 7.08 0.56 -11.89
N GLY A 182 6.97 0.46 -10.56
CA GLY A 182 5.97 -0.37 -9.89
C GLY A 182 4.54 0.03 -10.27
N ALA A 183 4.22 1.34 -10.25
CA ALA A 183 2.92 1.84 -10.70
C ALA A 183 2.66 1.58 -12.18
N LEU A 184 3.69 1.70 -13.03
CA LEU A 184 3.58 1.38 -14.45
C LEU A 184 3.24 -0.10 -14.67
N CYS A 185 3.98 -1.01 -14.04
CA CYS A 185 3.72 -2.45 -14.11
C CYS A 185 2.31 -2.80 -13.61
N TRP A 186 1.90 -2.21 -12.47
CA TRP A 186 0.56 -2.35 -11.94
C TRP A 186 -0.52 -1.87 -12.91
N ASN A 187 -0.33 -0.72 -13.54
CA ASN A 187 -1.26 -0.16 -14.51
C ASN A 187 -1.37 -1.02 -15.77
N ILE A 188 -0.25 -1.56 -16.27
CA ILE A 188 -0.24 -2.50 -17.40
C ILE A 188 -0.99 -3.78 -17.04
N ALA A 189 -0.70 -4.37 -15.89
CA ALA A 189 -1.41 -5.55 -15.40
C ALA A 189 -2.91 -5.28 -15.23
N SER A 190 -3.27 -4.12 -14.67
CA SER A 190 -4.66 -3.71 -14.45
C SER A 190 -5.47 -3.52 -15.73
N GLN A 191 -4.82 -3.15 -16.85
CA GLN A 191 -5.48 -3.08 -18.15
C GLN A 191 -5.70 -4.46 -18.77
N ARG A 192 -4.73 -5.37 -18.59
CA ARG A 192 -4.69 -6.66 -19.31
C ARG A 192 -5.34 -7.82 -18.56
N LEU A 193 -5.37 -7.75 -17.23
CA LEU A 193 -5.82 -8.85 -16.38
C LEU A 193 -7.15 -8.54 -15.70
N PRO A 194 -8.00 -9.55 -15.48
CA PRO A 194 -9.17 -9.42 -14.63
C PRO A 194 -8.78 -9.00 -13.20
N THR A 195 -9.57 -8.13 -12.59
CA THR A 195 -9.27 -7.57 -11.25
C THR A 195 -9.11 -8.64 -10.17
N VAL A 196 -9.81 -9.75 -10.32
CA VAL A 196 -9.77 -10.87 -9.35
C VAL A 196 -8.41 -11.57 -9.33
N ILE A 197 -7.68 -11.57 -10.46
CA ILE A 197 -6.35 -12.18 -10.57
C ILE A 197 -5.26 -11.24 -10.04
N LEU A 198 -5.49 -9.93 -10.06
CA LEU A 198 -4.50 -8.94 -9.58
C LEU A 198 -4.14 -9.14 -8.10
N GLY A 199 -5.13 -9.51 -7.26
CA GLY A 199 -4.89 -9.76 -5.83
C GLY A 199 -3.88 -10.88 -5.58
N PRO A 200 -4.11 -12.11 -6.09
CA PRO A 200 -3.16 -13.22 -5.95
C PRO A 200 -1.76 -12.92 -6.49
N LEU A 201 -1.61 -12.08 -7.53
CA LEU A 201 -0.30 -11.70 -8.05
C LEU A 201 0.54 -10.87 -7.06
N ILE A 202 -0.08 -10.17 -6.12
CA ILE A 202 0.62 -9.43 -5.05
C ILE A 202 1.39 -10.40 -4.12
N VAL A 203 0.96 -11.66 -4.02
CA VAL A 203 1.68 -12.67 -3.22
C VAL A 203 3.10 -12.84 -3.69
N PHE A 204 3.36 -12.77 -5.00
CA PHE A 204 4.70 -12.87 -5.56
C PHE A 204 5.63 -11.73 -5.09
N GLU A 205 5.09 -10.53 -4.89
CA GLU A 205 5.83 -9.40 -4.32
C GLU A 205 6.27 -9.69 -2.87
N THR A 206 5.45 -10.43 -2.11
CA THR A 206 5.73 -10.75 -0.72
C THR A 206 6.73 -11.91 -0.57
N LEU A 207 6.87 -12.75 -1.61
CA LEU A 207 7.75 -13.91 -1.62
C LEU A 207 9.14 -13.63 -2.23
N ALA A 208 9.29 -12.51 -2.96
CA ALA A 208 10.53 -12.08 -3.58
C ALA A 208 11.38 -11.23 -2.64
#